data_b59108649645942c437b268e75795252
#
_entry.id   b59108649645942c437b268e75795252
#
_cell.length_a   1.000
_cell.length_b   1.000
_cell.length_c   1.000
_cell.angle_alpha   90.00
_cell.angle_beta   90.00
_cell.angle_gamma   90.00
#
_symmetry.space_group_name_H-M   'P 1'
#
loop_
_entity.id
_entity.type
_entity.pdbx_description
1 polymer ?
#
loop_
_entity_poly.entity_id
_entity_poly.type
_entity_poly.pdbx_seq_one_letter_code
_entity_poly.pdbx_strand_id
1 'polypeptide(L)'
;MVKIYTLTFAPSLDSATQTPQIYPEGKLRCSSPVFEPGGGGINVARAITFLGGKATAIFPVGGATGEHLAALLTEEHVPVECVEAREWTRQNLHVHVNTSGEQYRFVMPGATLHEDEIRKLEEKVTQIEAGSLLVISGSLPPALALNALSH
;
A
#
# COMPACT_ATOMS: atom_id res chain seq x y z
N MET A 1 -23.72 13.19 6.13
CA MET A 1 -22.42 12.68 6.61
C MET A 1 -21.42 12.71 5.46
N VAL A 2 -20.23 13.21 5.70
CA VAL A 2 -19.18 13.29 4.69
C VAL A 2 -18.62 11.90 4.41
N LYS A 3 -18.56 11.52 3.16
CA LYS A 3 -17.90 10.28 2.74
C LYS A 3 -16.39 10.53 2.62
N ILE A 4 -15.61 9.55 3.03
CA ILE A 4 -14.15 9.65 3.02
C ILE A 4 -13.60 8.63 2.03
N TYR A 5 -12.72 9.09 1.16
CA TYR A 5 -11.97 8.25 0.22
C TYR A 5 -10.49 8.50 0.42
N THR A 6 -9.69 7.47 0.21
CA THR A 6 -8.24 7.60 0.18
C THR A 6 -7.73 7.13 -1.17
N LEU A 7 -6.65 7.76 -1.64
CA LEU A 7 -6.00 7.37 -2.89
C LEU A 7 -4.53 7.06 -2.60
N THR A 8 -4.10 5.88 -2.97
CA THR A 8 -2.73 5.42 -2.82
C THR A 8 -2.22 4.96 -4.17
N PHE A 9 -1.20 5.65 -4.72
CA PHE A 9 -0.63 5.29 -6.02
C PHE A 9 0.36 4.13 -5.94
N ALA A 10 1.06 4.00 -4.82
CA ALA A 10 2.10 3.00 -4.64
C ALA A 10 1.87 2.15 -3.38
N PRO A 11 0.77 1.38 -3.37
CA PRO A 11 0.52 0.49 -2.23
C PRO A 11 1.56 -0.61 -2.16
N SER A 12 1.63 -1.28 -1.03
CA SER A 12 2.55 -2.39 -0.82
C SER A 12 1.91 -3.53 -0.05
N LEU A 13 2.44 -4.71 -0.29
CA LEU A 13 2.23 -5.85 0.60
C LEU A 13 3.48 -5.92 1.48
N ASP A 14 3.34 -5.66 2.76
CA ASP A 14 4.46 -5.62 3.67
C ASP A 14 4.60 -6.96 4.40
N SER A 15 5.83 -7.50 4.43
CA SER A 15 6.17 -8.67 5.22
C SER A 15 6.95 -8.24 6.45
N ALA A 16 6.54 -8.69 7.62
CA ALA A 16 7.24 -8.45 8.86
C ALA A 16 7.73 -9.76 9.44
N THR A 17 8.99 -9.80 9.81
CA THR A 17 9.61 -11.00 10.37
C THR A 17 10.64 -10.61 11.44
N GLN A 18 11.20 -11.62 12.09
CA GLN A 18 12.22 -11.46 13.11
C GLN A 18 13.39 -12.39 12.83
N THR A 19 14.58 -11.96 13.20
CA THR A 19 15.79 -12.79 13.14
C THR A 19 16.62 -12.56 14.40
N PRO A 20 17.35 -13.57 14.92
CA PRO A 20 18.16 -13.38 16.13
C PRO A 20 19.24 -12.32 15.99
N GLN A 21 19.95 -12.29 14.86
CA GLN A 21 21.04 -11.35 14.61
C GLN A 21 21.26 -11.21 13.10
N ILE A 22 21.88 -10.09 12.71
CA ILE A 22 22.25 -9.82 11.31
C ILE A 22 23.77 -9.89 11.18
N TYR A 23 24.22 -10.61 10.14
CA TYR A 23 25.63 -10.71 9.77
C TYR A 23 25.74 -10.93 8.27
N PRO A 24 26.86 -10.51 7.65
CA PRO A 24 27.02 -10.69 6.19
C PRO A 24 27.30 -12.13 5.80
N GLU A 25 26.99 -12.45 4.54
CA GLU A 25 27.33 -13.71 3.85
C GLU A 25 26.72 -14.99 4.41
N GLY A 26 25.98 -14.93 5.50
CA GLY A 26 25.32 -16.11 6.06
C GLY A 26 23.84 -16.15 5.72
N LYS A 27 23.23 -17.28 6.06
CA LYS A 27 21.78 -17.41 5.98
C LYS A 27 21.15 -16.89 7.27
N LEU A 28 20.43 -15.81 7.16
CA LEU A 28 19.71 -15.22 8.31
C LEU A 28 18.34 -15.87 8.40
N ARG A 29 18.19 -16.80 9.32
CA ARG A 29 16.93 -17.52 9.46
C ARG A 29 15.94 -16.67 10.22
N CYS A 30 14.78 -16.49 9.62
CA CYS A 30 13.73 -15.63 10.13
C CYS A 30 12.51 -16.43 10.59
N SER A 31 11.70 -15.81 11.42
CA SER A 31 10.39 -16.35 11.79
C SER A 31 9.44 -16.33 10.58
N SER A 32 8.33 -17.06 10.68
CA SER A 32 7.30 -16.99 9.65
C SER A 32 6.79 -15.56 9.51
N PRO A 33 6.75 -15.02 8.28
CA PRO A 33 6.37 -13.62 8.11
C PRO A 33 4.88 -13.39 8.37
N VAL A 34 4.57 -12.19 8.86
CA VAL A 34 3.22 -11.67 8.95
C VAL A 34 3.06 -10.67 7.83
N PHE A 35 1.96 -10.77 7.07
CA PHE A 35 1.70 -9.88 5.96
C PHE A 35 0.71 -8.81 6.34
N GLU A 36 0.99 -7.57 5.96
CA GLU A 36 0.14 -6.42 6.24
C GLU A 36 0.00 -5.52 5.01
N PRO A 37 -1.16 -4.87 4.85
CA PRO A 37 -1.31 -3.84 3.82
C PRO A 37 -0.43 -2.63 4.15
N GLY A 38 0.19 -2.03 3.13
CA GLY A 38 0.99 -0.82 3.27
C GLY A 38 0.62 0.23 2.24
N GLY A 39 1.02 1.47 2.52
CA GLY A 39 0.73 2.65 1.72
C GLY A 39 0.02 3.71 2.55
N GLY A 40 0.35 4.99 2.32
CA GLY A 40 -0.14 6.07 3.17
C GLY A 40 -1.66 6.18 3.23
N GLY A 41 -2.32 6.24 2.06
CA GLY A 41 -3.79 6.33 2.01
C GLY A 41 -4.45 5.07 2.54
N ILE A 42 -3.89 3.91 2.27
CA ILE A 42 -4.39 2.63 2.80
C ILE A 42 -4.32 2.63 4.33
N ASN A 43 -3.21 3.10 4.91
CA ASN A 43 -3.07 3.17 6.36
C ASN A 43 -4.10 4.12 6.99
N VAL A 44 -4.42 5.23 6.33
CA VAL A 44 -5.48 6.15 6.77
C VAL A 44 -6.84 5.44 6.77
N ALA A 45 -7.16 4.74 5.68
CA ALA A 45 -8.43 4.01 5.58
C ALA A 45 -8.54 2.91 6.64
N ARG A 46 -7.45 2.19 6.91
CA ARG A 46 -7.41 1.17 7.95
C ARG A 46 -7.63 1.78 9.34
N ALA A 47 -6.97 2.90 9.62
CA ALA A 47 -7.12 3.58 10.91
C ALA A 47 -8.55 4.06 11.15
N ILE A 48 -9.17 4.66 10.13
CA ILE A 48 -10.56 5.12 10.21
C ILE A 48 -11.50 3.93 10.46
N THR A 49 -11.31 2.83 9.73
CA THR A 49 -12.12 1.63 9.90
C THR A 49 -11.96 1.05 11.30
N PHE A 50 -10.74 0.98 11.80
CA PHE A 50 -10.43 0.49 13.15
C PHE A 50 -11.14 1.32 14.23
N LEU A 51 -11.25 2.63 14.01
CA LEU A 51 -11.91 3.55 14.93
C LEU A 51 -13.44 3.56 14.80
N GLY A 52 -14.00 2.69 13.98
CA GLY A 52 -15.44 2.56 13.79
C GLY A 52 -16.03 3.44 12.70
N GLY A 53 -15.19 4.20 11.98
CA GLY A 53 -15.61 4.99 10.83
C GLY A 53 -15.59 4.19 9.53
N LYS A 54 -15.75 4.89 8.43
CA LYS A 54 -15.76 4.28 7.10
C LYS A 54 -14.99 5.15 6.12
N ALA A 55 -14.02 4.55 5.45
CA ALA A 55 -13.26 5.21 4.39
C ALA A 55 -12.99 4.18 3.30
N THR A 56 -13.25 4.57 2.05
CA THR A 56 -13.02 3.70 0.90
C THR A 56 -11.61 3.94 0.36
N ALA A 57 -10.82 2.89 0.24
CA ALA A 57 -9.47 2.96 -0.28
C ALA A 57 -9.47 2.70 -1.80
N ILE A 58 -8.92 3.64 -2.54
CA ILE A 58 -8.75 3.55 -4.00
C ILE A 58 -7.27 3.32 -4.27
N PHE A 59 -6.93 2.25 -4.98
CA PHE A 59 -5.53 1.92 -5.26
C PHE A 59 -5.39 0.93 -6.41
N PRO A 60 -4.21 0.90 -7.07
CA PRO A 60 -3.93 -0.11 -8.09
C PRO A 60 -3.49 -1.42 -7.45
N VAL A 61 -3.83 -2.54 -8.10
CA VAL A 61 -3.40 -3.87 -7.68
C VAL A 61 -2.85 -4.63 -8.89
N GLY A 62 -1.74 -5.32 -8.72
CA GLY A 62 -1.15 -6.13 -9.77
C GLY A 62 -0.60 -7.43 -9.22
N GLY A 63 -0.76 -8.50 -9.99
CA GLY A 63 -0.23 -9.81 -9.67
C GLY A 63 -0.76 -10.43 -8.40
N ALA A 64 -0.14 -11.52 -7.98
CA ALA A 64 -0.55 -12.24 -6.77
C ALA A 64 -0.38 -11.39 -5.51
N THR A 65 0.62 -10.51 -5.47
CA THR A 65 0.83 -9.62 -4.32
C THR A 65 -0.28 -8.60 -4.18
N GLY A 66 -0.80 -8.10 -5.30
CA GLY A 66 -1.95 -7.19 -5.30
C GLY A 66 -3.23 -7.87 -4.84
N GLU A 67 -3.45 -9.10 -5.27
CA GLU A 67 -4.60 -9.89 -4.82
C GLU A 67 -4.54 -10.13 -3.31
N HIS A 68 -3.36 -10.44 -2.78
CA HIS A 68 -3.16 -10.67 -1.36
C HIS A 68 -3.43 -9.38 -0.56
N LEU A 69 -2.91 -8.26 -1.04
CA LEU A 69 -3.16 -6.95 -0.43
C LEU A 69 -4.66 -6.65 -0.33
N ALA A 70 -5.38 -6.80 -1.42
CA ALA A 70 -6.83 -6.54 -1.46
C ALA A 70 -7.59 -7.48 -0.51
N ALA A 71 -7.19 -8.76 -0.46
CA ALA A 71 -7.80 -9.73 0.43
C ALA A 71 -7.62 -9.37 1.91
N LEU A 72 -6.42 -8.91 2.28
CA LEU A 72 -6.15 -8.47 3.66
C LEU A 72 -7.04 -7.29 4.07
N LEU A 73 -7.23 -6.33 3.17
CA LEU A 73 -8.09 -5.17 3.44
C LEU A 73 -9.54 -5.59 3.57
N THR A 74 -9.99 -6.52 2.74
CA THR A 74 -11.34 -7.04 2.81
C THR A 74 -11.58 -7.77 4.14
N GLU A 75 -10.60 -8.53 4.62
CA GLU A 75 -10.68 -9.18 5.93
C GLU A 75 -10.78 -8.17 7.08
N GLU A 76 -10.17 -7.00 6.94
CA GLU A 76 -10.26 -5.91 7.92
C GLU A 76 -11.53 -5.08 7.77
N HIS A 77 -12.40 -5.42 6.82
CA HIS A 77 -13.65 -4.70 6.51
C HIS A 77 -13.42 -3.28 5.98
N VAL A 78 -12.27 -3.04 5.37
CA VAL A 78 -12.00 -1.76 4.68
C VAL A 78 -12.64 -1.82 3.30
N PRO A 79 -13.55 -0.90 2.96
CA PRO A 79 -14.08 -0.82 1.59
C PRO A 79 -12.97 -0.48 0.61
N VAL A 80 -12.91 -1.20 -0.50
CA VAL A 80 -11.86 -1.00 -1.50
C VAL A 80 -12.43 -0.77 -2.88
N GLU A 81 -11.77 0.07 -3.66
CA GLU A 81 -12.00 0.23 -5.09
C GLU A 81 -10.64 0.10 -5.79
N CYS A 82 -10.43 -1.02 -6.46
CA CYS A 82 -9.16 -1.35 -7.07
C CYS A 82 -9.20 -1.13 -8.57
N VAL A 83 -8.04 -0.75 -9.11
CA VAL A 83 -7.79 -0.71 -10.55
C VAL A 83 -6.72 -1.75 -10.85
N GLU A 84 -6.97 -2.61 -11.82
CA GLU A 84 -5.97 -3.62 -12.20
C GLU A 84 -4.77 -2.97 -12.86
N ALA A 85 -3.58 -3.36 -12.41
CA ALA A 85 -2.30 -2.92 -12.93
C ALA A 85 -1.51 -4.11 -13.47
N ARG A 86 -0.67 -3.86 -14.49
CA ARG A 86 0.14 -4.92 -15.12
C ARG A 86 1.30 -5.33 -14.25
N GLU A 87 1.95 -4.35 -13.60
CA GLU A 87 3.08 -4.61 -12.73
C GLU A 87 2.60 -5.12 -11.38
N TRP A 88 3.32 -6.07 -10.81
CA TRP A 88 2.98 -6.61 -9.50
C TRP A 88 3.12 -5.55 -8.42
N THR A 89 2.19 -5.53 -7.48
CA THR A 89 2.27 -4.69 -6.30
C THR A 89 3.58 -4.97 -5.56
N ARG A 90 4.28 -3.92 -5.16
CA ARG A 90 5.58 -4.07 -4.48
C ARG A 90 5.42 -4.77 -3.14
N GLN A 91 6.48 -5.47 -2.74
CA GLN A 91 6.59 -6.03 -1.40
C GLN A 91 7.72 -5.32 -0.66
N ASN A 92 7.44 -4.89 0.56
CA ASN A 92 8.45 -4.37 1.45
C ASN A 92 8.76 -5.43 2.50
N LEU A 93 9.96 -5.39 3.06
CA LEU A 93 10.37 -6.33 4.10
C LEU A 93 10.79 -5.56 5.35
N HIS A 94 10.18 -5.90 6.47
CA HIS A 94 10.52 -5.34 7.76
C HIS A 94 11.11 -6.46 8.63
N VAL A 95 12.33 -6.25 9.15
CA VAL A 95 13.02 -7.24 9.96
C VAL A 95 13.34 -6.65 11.33
N HIS A 96 12.84 -7.31 12.37
CA HIS A 96 13.21 -6.98 13.74
C HIS A 96 14.36 -7.89 14.17
N VAL A 97 15.45 -7.30 14.68
CA VAL A 97 16.62 -8.05 15.15
C VAL A 97 16.49 -8.22 16.65
N ASN A 98 16.33 -9.48 17.10
CA ASN A 98 16.00 -9.76 18.50
C ASN A 98 17.11 -9.37 19.47
N THR A 99 18.36 -9.60 19.11
CA THR A 99 19.49 -9.34 20.02
C THR A 99 19.79 -7.87 20.24
N SER A 100 19.55 -7.01 19.23
CA SER A 100 19.84 -5.58 19.32
C SER A 100 18.60 -4.71 19.49
N GLY A 101 17.42 -5.24 19.16
CA GLY A 101 16.19 -4.47 19.12
C GLY A 101 16.08 -3.55 17.91
N GLU A 102 17.05 -3.60 17.00
CA GLU A 102 17.05 -2.78 15.79
C GLU A 102 16.02 -3.28 14.80
N GLN A 103 15.52 -2.36 13.97
CA GLN A 103 14.60 -2.66 12.91
C GLN A 103 15.20 -2.25 11.58
N TYR A 104 15.09 -3.12 10.60
CA TYR A 104 15.49 -2.86 9.23
C TYR A 104 14.28 -2.87 8.33
N ARG A 105 14.13 -1.82 7.55
CA ARG A 105 13.04 -1.68 6.59
C ARG A 105 13.61 -1.63 5.19
N PHE A 106 13.32 -2.65 4.42
CA PHE A 106 13.72 -2.71 3.01
C PHE A 106 12.52 -2.29 2.17
N VAL A 107 12.57 -1.05 1.68
CA VAL A 107 11.47 -0.43 0.96
C VAL A 107 11.76 -0.48 -0.52
N MET A 108 10.88 -1.14 -1.26
CA MET A 108 10.99 -1.27 -2.71
C MET A 108 10.29 -0.10 -3.41
N PRO A 109 10.73 0.23 -4.64
CA PRO A 109 10.03 1.28 -5.40
C PRO A 109 8.60 0.82 -5.71
N GLY A 110 7.70 1.79 -5.84
CA GLY A 110 6.33 1.50 -6.24
C GLY A 110 6.29 0.90 -7.64
N ALA A 111 5.31 0.06 -7.89
CA ALA A 111 5.09 -0.50 -9.21
C ALA A 111 4.87 0.62 -10.23
N THR A 112 5.47 0.48 -11.42
CA THR A 112 5.25 1.46 -12.50
C THR A 112 3.81 1.36 -12.99
N LEU A 113 3.13 2.48 -13.05
CA LEU A 113 1.78 2.57 -13.57
C LEU A 113 1.81 3.05 -15.02
N HIS A 114 1.04 2.38 -15.88
CA HIS A 114 0.87 2.78 -17.27
C HIS A 114 -0.17 3.90 -17.37
N GLU A 115 -0.15 4.68 -18.43
CA GLU A 115 -1.05 5.82 -18.59
C GLU A 115 -2.53 5.45 -18.47
N ASP A 116 -2.93 4.32 -19.05
CA ASP A 116 -4.31 3.85 -18.97
C ASP A 116 -4.71 3.49 -17.54
N GLU A 117 -3.77 2.99 -16.75
CA GLU A 117 -4.00 2.66 -15.33
C GLU A 117 -4.16 3.91 -14.49
N ILE A 118 -3.30 4.90 -14.72
CA ILE A 118 -3.41 6.20 -14.05
C ILE A 118 -4.75 6.85 -14.39
N ARG A 119 -5.16 6.78 -15.67
CA ARG A 119 -6.43 7.33 -16.11
C ARG A 119 -7.62 6.68 -15.41
N LYS A 120 -7.57 5.35 -15.23
CA LYS A 120 -8.63 4.63 -14.50
C LYS A 120 -8.71 5.04 -13.05
N LEU A 121 -7.58 5.30 -12.40
CA LEU A 121 -7.54 5.84 -11.04
C LEU A 121 -8.15 7.24 -10.99
N GLU A 122 -7.81 8.09 -11.95
CA GLU A 122 -8.38 9.43 -12.07
C GLU A 122 -9.90 9.38 -12.30
N GLU A 123 -10.36 8.46 -13.12
CA GLU A 123 -11.80 8.27 -13.35
C GLU A 123 -12.54 7.92 -12.06
N LYS A 124 -11.95 7.07 -11.23
CA LYS A 124 -12.55 6.74 -9.93
C LYS A 124 -12.64 7.96 -9.02
N VAL A 125 -11.63 8.81 -9.04
CA VAL A 125 -11.63 10.05 -8.27
C VAL A 125 -12.70 11.02 -8.78
N THR A 126 -12.89 11.12 -10.10
CA THR A 126 -13.91 12.01 -10.67
C THR A 126 -15.34 11.52 -10.37
N GLN A 127 -15.52 10.26 -10.07
CA GLN A 127 -16.82 9.68 -9.71
C GLN A 127 -17.20 9.88 -8.25
N ILE A 128 -16.30 10.42 -7.44
CA ILE A 128 -16.56 10.69 -6.03
C ILE A 128 -17.61 11.78 -5.92
N GLU A 129 -18.57 11.57 -5.03
CA GLU A 129 -19.67 12.52 -4.80
C GLU A 129 -19.15 13.88 -4.32
N ALA A 130 -19.78 14.96 -4.79
CA ALA A 130 -19.47 16.30 -4.30
C ALA A 130 -19.68 16.37 -2.79
N GLY A 131 -18.78 17.08 -2.11
CA GLY A 131 -18.81 17.18 -0.65
C GLY A 131 -18.10 16.08 0.11
N SER A 132 -17.52 15.10 -0.62
CA SER A 132 -16.71 14.06 -0.03
C SER A 132 -15.29 14.57 0.26
N LEU A 133 -14.60 13.89 1.17
CA LEU A 133 -13.21 14.17 1.50
C LEU A 133 -12.32 13.13 0.81
N LEU A 134 -11.31 13.60 0.09
CA LEU A 134 -10.31 12.74 -0.54
C LEU A 134 -8.95 12.97 0.11
N VAL A 135 -8.36 11.91 0.64
CA VAL A 135 -7.02 11.94 1.23
C VAL A 135 -6.05 11.24 0.26
N ILE A 136 -5.05 11.96 -0.19
CA ILE A 136 -3.99 11.41 -1.03
C ILE A 136 -2.72 11.38 -0.19
N SER A 137 -2.18 10.21 0.06
CA SER A 137 -1.00 10.05 0.91
C SER A 137 -0.18 8.84 0.49
N GLY A 138 1.12 8.94 0.72
CA GLY A 138 2.07 7.89 0.42
C GLY A 138 3.02 8.28 -0.70
N SER A 139 3.95 7.38 -1.01
CA SER A 139 4.94 7.61 -2.06
C SER A 139 4.30 7.49 -3.45
N LEU A 140 4.88 8.19 -4.41
CA LEU A 140 4.46 8.12 -5.81
C LEU A 140 5.34 7.11 -6.56
N PRO A 141 4.79 6.36 -7.53
CA PRO A 141 5.62 5.55 -8.42
C PRO A 141 6.51 6.46 -9.26
N PRO A 142 7.69 6.00 -9.72
CA PRO A 142 8.66 6.85 -10.41
C PRO A 142 8.11 7.65 -11.59
N ALA A 143 7.31 7.02 -12.45
CA ALA A 143 6.73 7.68 -13.61
C ALA A 143 5.72 8.77 -13.21
N LEU A 144 4.91 8.51 -12.19
CA LEU A 144 3.91 9.47 -11.73
C LEU A 144 4.57 10.67 -11.03
N ALA A 145 5.65 10.44 -10.29
CA ALA A 145 6.39 11.52 -9.65
C ALA A 145 6.91 12.54 -10.66
N LEU A 146 7.41 12.09 -11.81
CA LEU A 146 7.85 12.96 -12.88
C LEU A 146 6.69 13.77 -13.46
N ASN A 147 5.56 13.14 -13.68
CA ASN A 147 4.36 13.80 -14.20
C ASN A 147 3.79 14.81 -13.21
N ALA A 148 3.80 14.50 -11.94
CA ALA A 148 3.33 15.39 -10.88
C ALA A 148 4.16 16.67 -10.82
N LEU A 149 5.46 16.59 -11.08
CA LEU A 149 6.35 17.74 -11.08
C LEU A 149 6.18 18.63 -12.32
N SER A 150 5.56 18.12 -13.39
CA SER A 150 5.34 18.87 -14.62
C SER A 150 4.02 19.65 -14.61
N HIS A 151 3.21 19.47 -13.63
CA HIS A 151 1.95 20.18 -13.43
C HIS A 151 2.04 21.14 -12.24
#